data_ffd778521a86c0c18695fb7fd10f99b0
#
_entry.id   ffd778521a86c0c18695fb7fd10f99b0
#
_cell.length_a   1.000
_cell.length_b   1.000
_cell.length_c   1.000
_cell.angle_alpha   90.00
_cell.angle_beta   90.00
_cell.angle_gamma   90.00
#
_symmetry.space_group_name_H-M   'P 1'
#
loop_
_entity.id
_entity.type
_entity.pdbx_description
1 polymer ?
#
loop_
_entity_poly.entity_id
_entity_poly.type
_entity_poly.pdbx_seq_one_letter_code
_entity_poly.pdbx_strand_id
1 'polypeptide(L)'
;MAQYNNSNPTAIQLFREQKSRVALVGIGIFEVKGSPHWSLILHPGPTYNSSNTRCIVLRICDSVPGEFVWKRDHVYLDLRAQPNLLGILHIHDIIMNQDIWLTRVVRDILDMPVGRKDVDPAKMVVWGPTGWAIRALKYLSEDRMAGFELPWRCSNIYMNARPRIEALRDVKKTVRAPIRVIPIKP
;
A
#
# COMPACT_ATOMS: atom_id res chain seq x y z
N MET A 1 23.33 -10.59 7.54
CA MET A 1 22.07 -11.02 8.19
C MET A 1 21.32 -9.77 8.63
N ALA A 2 20.33 -9.34 7.86
CA ALA A 2 19.48 -8.23 8.27
C ALA A 2 18.50 -8.78 9.31
N GLN A 3 18.61 -8.28 10.53
CA GLN A 3 17.65 -8.56 11.59
C GLN A 3 16.29 -8.07 11.12
N TYR A 4 15.37 -8.97 10.85
CA TYR A 4 13.95 -8.64 10.78
C TYR A 4 13.51 -8.16 12.16
N ASN A 5 13.58 -6.85 12.35
CA ASN A 5 12.94 -6.25 13.51
C ASN A 5 11.43 -6.48 13.36
N ASN A 6 10.91 -7.37 14.16
CA ASN A 6 9.48 -7.57 14.40
C ASN A 6 8.87 -6.32 15.06
N SER A 7 8.89 -5.19 14.38
CA SER A 7 8.37 -3.91 14.87
C SER A 7 6.86 -3.76 14.62
N ASN A 8 6.13 -4.87 14.52
CA ASN A 8 4.67 -4.85 14.47
C ASN A 8 4.00 -4.12 15.65
N PRO A 9 4.55 -4.13 16.87
CA PRO A 9 4.00 -3.31 17.96
C PRO A 9 3.97 -1.82 17.61
N THR A 10 4.98 -1.35 16.88
CA THR A 10 5.14 0.08 16.56
C THR A 10 4.08 0.59 15.59
N ALA A 11 3.65 -0.23 14.62
CA ALA A 11 2.61 0.16 13.67
C ALA A 11 1.24 0.30 14.37
N ILE A 12 0.90 -0.65 15.22
CA ILE A 12 -0.33 -0.64 16.01
C ILE A 12 -0.30 0.51 17.03
N GLN A 13 0.83 0.71 17.68
CA GLN A 13 1.04 1.80 18.62
C GLN A 13 0.84 3.17 17.96
N LEU A 14 1.32 3.34 16.73
CA LEU A 14 1.12 4.57 15.98
C LEU A 14 -0.35 4.94 15.81
N PHE A 15 -1.19 3.97 15.40
CA PHE A 15 -2.61 4.22 15.25
C PHE A 15 -3.30 4.50 16.60
N ARG A 16 -2.81 3.91 17.68
CA ARG A 16 -3.27 4.19 19.05
C ARG A 16 -2.88 5.60 19.50
N GLU A 17 -1.63 5.98 19.28
CA GLU A 17 -1.10 7.28 19.71
C GLU A 17 -1.78 8.45 18.98
N GLN A 18 -2.16 8.26 17.73
CA GLN A 18 -2.81 9.31 16.94
C GLN A 18 -4.28 9.53 17.28
N LYS A 19 -4.89 8.69 18.12
CA LYS A 19 -6.32 8.76 18.45
C LYS A 19 -7.23 8.89 17.22
N SER A 20 -6.70 8.56 16.05
CA SER A 20 -7.43 8.65 14.80
C SER A 20 -8.42 7.51 14.71
N ARG A 21 -9.67 7.84 14.47
CA ARG A 21 -10.72 6.85 14.17
C ARG A 21 -10.80 6.52 12.68
N VAL A 22 -9.98 7.14 11.87
CA VAL A 22 -9.99 6.99 10.42
C VAL A 22 -8.61 6.53 9.95
N ALA A 23 -8.58 5.50 9.13
CA ALA A 23 -7.42 5.12 8.36
C ALA A 23 -7.71 5.33 6.87
N LEU A 24 -6.82 6.06 6.21
CA LEU A 24 -6.88 6.19 4.76
C LEU A 24 -6.22 4.96 4.13
N VAL A 25 -6.92 4.33 3.21
CA VAL A 25 -6.41 3.22 2.40
C VAL A 25 -6.10 3.72 1.01
N GLY A 26 -4.88 3.46 0.56
CA GLY A 26 -4.45 3.87 -0.77
C GLY A 26 -3.40 2.93 -1.36
N ILE A 27 -3.14 3.12 -2.64
CA ILE A 27 -2.01 2.51 -3.34
C ILE A 27 -0.94 3.57 -3.48
N GLY A 28 0.18 3.40 -2.80
CA GLY A 28 1.38 4.21 -3.02
C GLY A 28 2.10 3.74 -4.28
N ILE A 29 2.40 4.67 -5.15
CA ILE A 29 3.15 4.43 -6.39
C ILE A 29 4.57 4.91 -6.16
N PHE A 30 5.50 3.97 -6.08
CA PHE A 30 6.93 4.23 -5.92
C PHE A 30 7.67 3.96 -7.22
N GLU A 31 8.59 4.82 -7.60
CA GLU A 31 9.47 4.56 -8.73
C GLU A 31 10.68 3.72 -8.28
N VAL A 32 10.85 2.56 -8.88
CA VAL A 32 11.99 1.67 -8.63
C VAL A 32 12.60 1.29 -9.96
N LYS A 33 13.84 1.70 -10.18
CA LYS A 33 14.57 1.45 -11.45
C LYS A 33 13.75 1.87 -12.70
N GLY A 34 13.10 3.03 -12.65
CA GLY A 34 12.28 3.57 -13.74
C GLY A 34 10.91 2.92 -13.93
N SER A 35 10.52 1.99 -13.07
CA SER A 35 9.23 1.31 -13.15
C SER A 35 8.34 1.64 -11.93
N PRO A 36 7.03 1.81 -12.09
CA PRO A 36 6.11 2.04 -11.00
C PRO A 36 5.89 0.75 -10.20
N HIS A 37 6.22 0.79 -8.91
CA HIS A 37 5.95 -0.27 -7.95
C HIS A 37 4.79 0.13 -7.05
N TRP A 38 3.86 -0.79 -6.86
CA TRP A 38 2.68 -0.57 -6.05
C TRP A 38 2.89 -1.08 -4.63
N SER A 39 2.38 -0.32 -3.68
CA SER A 39 2.37 -0.68 -2.26
C SER A 39 1.03 -0.33 -1.67
N LEU A 40 0.47 -1.17 -0.81
CA LEU A 40 -0.69 -0.81 -0.03
C LEU A 40 -0.27 0.14 1.08
N ILE A 41 -0.95 1.26 1.22
CA ILE A 41 -0.72 2.26 2.26
C ILE A 41 -1.91 2.28 3.21
N LEU A 42 -1.61 2.19 4.50
CA LEU A 42 -2.53 2.47 5.59
C LEU A 42 -2.01 3.69 6.35
N HIS A 43 -2.70 4.81 6.20
CA HIS A 43 -2.30 6.07 6.82
C HIS A 43 -3.27 6.45 7.93
N PRO A 44 -2.78 6.65 9.18
CA PRO A 44 -3.62 7.12 10.27
C PRO A 44 -3.85 8.62 10.14
N GLY A 45 -5.06 9.03 9.93
CA GLY A 45 -5.41 10.44 9.92
C GLY A 45 -6.33 10.85 8.77
N PRO A 46 -6.82 12.09 8.80
CA PRO A 46 -7.85 12.54 7.87
C PRO A 46 -7.30 12.88 6.47
N THR A 47 -5.99 13.01 6.32
CA THR A 47 -5.34 13.34 5.04
C THR A 47 -3.89 12.87 5.03
N TYR A 48 -3.40 12.44 3.85
CA TYR A 48 -1.98 12.08 3.65
C TYR A 48 -1.01 13.27 3.80
N ASN A 49 -1.53 14.48 3.75
CA ASN A 49 -0.77 15.72 3.88
C ASN A 49 -0.87 16.37 5.27
N SER A 50 -1.31 15.62 6.28
CA SER A 50 -1.29 16.08 7.67
C SER A 50 0.13 16.39 8.17
N SER A 51 0.25 16.97 9.35
CA SER A 51 1.55 17.21 9.99
C SER A 51 2.34 15.91 10.22
N ASN A 52 1.63 14.80 10.43
CA ASN A 52 2.22 13.47 10.48
C ASN A 52 1.91 12.72 9.17
N THR A 53 2.94 12.48 8.38
CA THR A 53 2.88 11.71 7.13
C THR A 53 3.39 10.28 7.27
N ARG A 54 3.57 9.82 8.50
CA ARG A 54 3.98 8.43 8.78
C ARG A 54 2.83 7.46 8.57
N CYS A 55 3.14 6.36 7.91
CA CYS A 55 2.15 5.33 7.57
C CYS A 55 2.76 3.93 7.54
N ILE A 56 1.90 2.94 7.50
CA ILE A 56 2.27 1.56 7.20
C ILE A 56 2.25 1.40 5.68
N VAL A 57 3.36 0.92 5.14
CA VAL A 57 3.50 0.55 3.73
C VAL A 57 3.70 -0.95 3.65
N LEU A 58 2.75 -1.63 3.04
CA LEU A 58 2.72 -3.07 2.87
C LEU A 58 3.00 -3.39 1.41
N ARG A 59 4.07 -4.16 1.17
CA ARG A 59 4.51 -4.50 -0.19
C ARG A 59 5.33 -5.78 -0.23
N ILE A 60 5.53 -6.28 -1.43
CA ILE A 60 6.56 -7.28 -1.73
C ILE A 60 7.63 -6.66 -2.63
N CYS A 61 8.84 -7.12 -2.52
CA CYS A 61 9.96 -6.65 -3.32
C CYS A 61 10.83 -7.79 -3.83
N ASP A 62 11.60 -7.46 -4.87
CA ASP A 62 12.66 -8.32 -5.40
C ASP A 62 13.94 -8.06 -4.60
N SER A 63 14.23 -8.93 -3.64
CA SER A 63 15.30 -8.66 -2.69
C SER A 63 16.65 -9.22 -3.09
N VAL A 64 16.67 -10.32 -3.85
CA VAL A 64 17.92 -10.97 -4.27
C VAL A 64 17.79 -11.40 -5.73
N PRO A 65 18.69 -10.92 -6.61
CA PRO A 65 18.75 -11.39 -7.98
C PRO A 65 18.95 -12.92 -8.00
N GLY A 66 18.14 -13.62 -8.78
CA GLY A 66 18.20 -15.09 -8.90
C GLY A 66 17.31 -15.87 -7.92
N GLU A 67 16.75 -15.27 -6.89
CA GLU A 67 15.71 -15.92 -6.09
C GLU A 67 14.37 -15.94 -6.83
N PHE A 68 13.68 -17.07 -6.78
CA PHE A 68 12.37 -17.28 -7.43
C PHE A 68 11.17 -16.86 -6.55
N VAL A 69 11.44 -16.31 -5.38
CA VAL A 69 10.39 -15.92 -4.42
C VAL A 69 10.47 -14.45 -4.14
N TRP A 70 9.32 -13.79 -4.11
CA TRP A 70 9.21 -12.41 -3.63
C TRP A 70 9.44 -12.36 -2.12
N LYS A 71 9.99 -11.25 -1.63
CA LYS A 71 10.13 -11.01 -0.18
C LYS A 71 9.15 -9.96 0.29
N ARG A 72 8.68 -10.13 1.52
CA ARG A 72 7.92 -9.09 2.21
C ARG A 72 8.85 -7.94 2.57
N ASP A 73 8.41 -6.74 2.27
CA ASP A 73 9.09 -5.49 2.63
C ASP A 73 8.04 -4.53 3.22
N HIS A 74 7.51 -4.93 4.38
CA HIS A 74 6.54 -4.15 5.10
C HIS A 74 7.27 -3.20 6.02
N VAL A 75 7.02 -1.91 5.83
CA VAL A 75 7.78 -0.86 6.52
C VAL A 75 6.84 0.20 7.05
N TYR A 76 7.30 0.82 8.14
CA TYR A 76 6.73 2.02 8.69
C TYR A 76 7.60 3.20 8.28
N LEU A 77 7.06 4.14 7.52
CA LEU A 77 7.86 5.22 6.96
C LEU A 77 7.09 6.55 6.88
N ASP A 78 7.84 7.62 6.79
CA ASP A 78 7.32 8.94 6.46
C ASP A 78 7.23 9.10 4.93
N LEU A 79 6.03 9.32 4.42
CA LEU A 79 5.77 9.45 2.99
C LEU A 79 6.48 10.66 2.36
N ARG A 80 6.61 11.77 3.12
CA ARG A 80 7.31 12.96 2.61
C ARG A 80 8.81 12.74 2.46
N ALA A 81 9.37 11.88 3.30
CA ALA A 81 10.78 11.54 3.26
C ALA A 81 11.11 10.56 2.12
N GLN A 82 10.13 10.09 1.35
CA GLN A 82 10.36 9.14 0.28
C GLN A 82 10.60 9.84 -1.07
N PRO A 83 11.85 9.93 -1.55
CA PRO A 83 12.16 10.64 -2.80
C PRO A 83 11.55 9.95 -4.03
N ASN A 84 11.35 8.65 -3.95
CA ASN A 84 10.82 7.83 -5.04
C ASN A 84 9.28 7.64 -5.00
N LEU A 85 8.58 8.23 -4.03
CA LEU A 85 7.12 8.23 -4.04
C LEU A 85 6.60 9.19 -5.09
N LEU A 86 5.96 8.69 -6.13
CA LEU A 86 5.32 9.50 -7.18
C LEU A 86 4.01 10.12 -6.69
N GLY A 87 3.24 9.35 -5.93
CA GLY A 87 1.97 9.77 -5.35
C GLY A 87 1.15 8.60 -4.82
N ILE A 88 -0.08 8.89 -4.44
CA ILE A 88 -1.00 7.92 -3.84
C ILE A 88 -2.30 7.93 -4.64
N LEU A 89 -2.74 6.73 -5.01
CA LEU A 89 -4.10 6.51 -5.49
C LEU A 89 -4.96 6.21 -4.26
N HIS A 90 -5.77 7.17 -3.86
CA HIS A 90 -6.65 7.02 -2.70
C HIS A 90 -7.84 6.12 -3.03
N ILE A 91 -8.03 5.09 -2.22
CA ILE A 91 -9.09 4.08 -2.42
C ILE A 91 -10.30 4.38 -1.55
N HIS A 92 -10.09 4.47 -0.23
CA HIS A 92 -11.18 4.56 0.73
C HIS A 92 -10.71 5.04 2.10
N ASP A 93 -11.67 5.56 2.87
CA ASP A 93 -11.50 5.89 4.28
C ASP A 93 -12.16 4.81 5.13
N ILE A 94 -11.38 4.14 5.96
CA ILE A 94 -11.90 3.13 6.89
C ILE A 94 -12.13 3.80 8.24
N ILE A 95 -13.33 3.68 8.77
CA ILE A 95 -13.64 4.08 10.14
C ILE A 95 -13.21 2.96 11.07
N MET A 96 -12.14 3.19 11.81
CA MET A 96 -11.63 2.23 12.78
C MET A 96 -12.32 2.39 14.10
N ASN A 97 -13.24 1.50 14.40
CA ASN A 97 -13.93 1.53 15.68
C ASN A 97 -13.14 0.87 16.82
N GLN A 98 -12.11 0.07 16.52
CA GLN A 98 -11.38 -0.69 17.55
C GLN A 98 -9.96 -1.07 17.13
N ASP A 99 -9.03 -1.05 18.07
CA ASP A 99 -7.65 -1.55 17.95
C ASP A 99 -7.55 -3.00 17.45
N ILE A 100 -8.58 -3.81 17.74
CA ILE A 100 -8.66 -5.22 17.39
C ILE A 100 -8.68 -5.41 15.88
N TRP A 101 -9.43 -4.58 15.14
CA TRP A 101 -9.54 -4.67 13.70
C TRP A 101 -8.18 -4.44 13.03
N LEU A 102 -7.50 -3.35 13.40
CA LEU A 102 -6.21 -3.02 12.78
C LEU A 102 -5.17 -4.11 13.05
N THR A 103 -5.12 -4.61 14.30
CA THR A 103 -4.19 -5.68 14.68
C THR A 103 -4.42 -6.93 13.85
N ARG A 104 -5.69 -7.35 13.71
CA ARG A 104 -6.07 -8.52 12.94
C ARG A 104 -5.77 -8.33 11.46
N VAL A 105 -6.28 -7.26 10.85
CA VAL A 105 -6.15 -7.01 9.43
C VAL A 105 -4.68 -6.83 9.02
N VAL A 106 -3.92 -6.06 9.77
CA VAL A 106 -2.49 -5.89 9.48
C VAL A 106 -1.77 -7.22 9.58
N ARG A 107 -2.05 -8.02 10.62
CA ARG A 107 -1.45 -9.36 10.75
C ARG A 107 -1.81 -10.26 9.58
N ASP A 108 -3.08 -10.33 9.22
CA ASP A 108 -3.55 -11.22 8.16
C ASP A 108 -2.99 -10.81 6.78
N ILE A 109 -2.84 -9.51 6.51
CA ILE A 109 -2.15 -9.02 5.31
C ILE A 109 -0.65 -9.33 5.38
N LEU A 110 -0.03 -9.19 6.55
CA LEU A 110 1.37 -9.53 6.76
C LEU A 110 1.64 -11.01 6.46
N ASP A 111 0.68 -11.88 6.75
CA ASP A 111 0.78 -13.32 6.53
C ASP A 111 0.37 -13.76 5.13
N MET A 112 -0.15 -12.85 4.30
CA MET A 112 -0.51 -13.16 2.92
C MET A 112 0.67 -13.75 2.12
N PRO A 113 0.43 -14.80 1.30
CA PRO A 113 1.49 -15.39 0.48
C PRO A 113 2.11 -14.35 -0.46
N VAL A 114 3.43 -14.33 -0.53
CA VAL A 114 4.19 -13.44 -1.43
C VAL A 114 4.22 -13.93 -2.87
N GLY A 115 3.99 -15.24 -3.09
CA GLY A 115 4.04 -15.86 -4.40
C GLY A 115 5.44 -16.09 -4.94
N ARG A 116 5.52 -16.73 -6.11
CA ARG A 116 6.76 -17.03 -6.82
C ARG A 116 6.88 -16.17 -8.07
N LYS A 117 8.11 -15.88 -8.48
CA LYS A 117 8.40 -15.07 -9.68
C LYS A 117 8.25 -15.86 -10.97
N ASP A 118 8.40 -17.18 -10.89
CA ASP A 118 8.34 -18.14 -12.00
C ASP A 118 6.92 -18.64 -12.32
N VAL A 119 5.93 -18.19 -11.59
CA VAL A 119 4.54 -18.51 -11.92
C VAL A 119 4.15 -17.73 -13.16
N ASP A 120 3.76 -18.48 -14.20
CA ASP A 120 3.35 -17.94 -15.49
C ASP A 120 2.34 -16.80 -15.33
N PRO A 121 2.71 -15.56 -15.67
CA PRO A 121 1.83 -14.42 -15.56
C PRO A 121 0.64 -14.48 -16.53
N ALA A 122 0.68 -15.35 -17.53
CA ALA A 122 -0.44 -15.50 -18.49
C ALA A 122 -1.72 -16.07 -17.85
N LYS A 123 -1.60 -16.72 -16.71
CA LYS A 123 -2.73 -17.26 -15.96
C LYS A 123 -3.23 -16.35 -14.84
N MET A 124 -2.47 -15.35 -14.47
CA MET A 124 -2.84 -14.35 -13.46
C MET A 124 -2.32 -13.01 -13.90
N VAL A 125 -3.17 -12.00 -13.91
CA VAL A 125 -2.79 -10.61 -14.18
C VAL A 125 -1.55 -10.27 -13.37
N VAL A 126 -0.42 -10.21 -14.04
CA VAL A 126 0.90 -9.79 -13.56
C VAL A 126 1.14 -10.07 -12.07
N TRP A 127 1.69 -11.26 -11.76
CA TRP A 127 2.13 -11.53 -10.40
C TRP A 127 3.39 -10.72 -10.07
N GLY A 128 3.32 -9.93 -9.05
CA GLY A 128 4.38 -9.04 -8.63
C GLY A 128 3.84 -8.04 -7.61
N PRO A 129 4.57 -6.97 -7.30
CA PRO A 129 4.12 -5.96 -6.35
C PRO A 129 2.72 -5.42 -6.63
N THR A 130 2.40 -5.17 -7.89
CA THR A 130 1.07 -4.72 -8.33
C THR A 130 -0.02 -5.76 -8.04
N GLY A 131 0.18 -7.00 -8.48
CA GLY A 131 -0.79 -8.08 -8.25
C GLY A 131 -0.98 -8.37 -6.76
N TRP A 132 0.09 -8.32 -5.99
CA TRP A 132 0.03 -8.50 -4.54
C TRP A 132 -0.76 -7.36 -3.87
N ALA A 133 -0.51 -6.10 -4.23
CA ALA A 133 -1.24 -4.96 -3.68
C ALA A 133 -2.74 -5.02 -3.99
N ILE A 134 -3.11 -5.42 -5.21
CA ILE A 134 -4.53 -5.62 -5.59
C ILE A 134 -5.16 -6.75 -4.77
N ARG A 135 -4.44 -7.85 -4.54
CA ARG A 135 -4.94 -8.95 -3.70
C ARG A 135 -5.13 -8.50 -2.25
N ALA A 136 -4.20 -7.72 -1.71
CA ALA A 136 -4.33 -7.17 -0.37
C ALA A 136 -5.55 -6.23 -0.25
N LEU A 137 -5.80 -5.39 -1.26
CA LEU A 137 -7.02 -4.57 -1.31
C LEU A 137 -8.29 -5.42 -1.37
N LYS A 138 -8.28 -6.48 -2.19
CA LYS A 138 -9.42 -7.41 -2.26
C LYS A 138 -9.68 -8.03 -0.90
N TYR A 139 -8.63 -8.52 -0.24
CA TYR A 139 -8.75 -9.09 1.10
C TYR A 139 -9.38 -8.09 2.08
N LEU A 140 -8.91 -6.84 2.08
CA LEU A 140 -9.49 -5.79 2.92
C LEU A 140 -10.98 -5.54 2.60
N SER A 141 -11.37 -5.55 1.34
CA SER A 141 -12.76 -5.32 0.94
C SER A 141 -13.70 -6.48 1.27
N GLU A 142 -13.15 -7.69 1.38
CA GLU A 142 -13.90 -8.89 1.78
C GLU A 142 -14.02 -9.02 3.31
N ASP A 143 -13.22 -8.30 4.07
CA ASP A 143 -13.36 -8.22 5.52
C ASP A 143 -14.56 -7.34 5.88
N ARG A 144 -15.63 -7.97 6.36
CA ARG A 144 -16.86 -7.28 6.77
C ARG A 144 -16.63 -6.20 7.83
N MET A 145 -15.52 -6.27 8.57
CA MET A 145 -15.15 -5.27 9.57
C MET A 145 -14.49 -4.03 8.96
N ALA A 146 -13.93 -4.14 7.76
CA ALA A 146 -13.31 -3.00 7.06
C ALA A 146 -14.35 -2.00 6.55
N GLY A 147 -15.57 -2.48 6.28
CA GLY A 147 -16.72 -1.64 5.96
C GLY A 147 -16.61 -0.89 4.64
N PHE A 148 -15.75 -1.34 3.69
CA PHE A 148 -15.69 -0.72 2.38
C PHE A 148 -15.80 -1.73 1.23
N GLU A 149 -16.34 -1.27 0.13
CA GLU A 149 -16.35 -1.99 -1.13
C GLU A 149 -15.31 -1.40 -2.08
N LEU A 150 -14.64 -2.26 -2.83
CA LEU A 150 -13.79 -1.79 -3.91
C LEU A 150 -14.65 -1.12 -4.98
N PRO A 151 -14.23 0.06 -5.48
CA PRO A 151 -14.99 0.79 -6.49
C PRO A 151 -15.11 0.02 -7.81
N TRP A 152 -14.22 -0.96 -8.02
CA TRP A 152 -14.22 -1.82 -9.21
C TRP A 152 -13.86 -3.26 -8.87
N ARG A 153 -14.17 -4.16 -9.80
CA ARG A 153 -13.62 -5.52 -9.76
C ARG A 153 -12.09 -5.46 -9.79
N CYS A 154 -11.42 -6.34 -9.08
CA CYS A 154 -9.95 -6.35 -8.96
C CYS A 154 -9.24 -6.33 -10.32
N SER A 155 -9.79 -7.00 -11.35
CA SER A 155 -9.27 -6.96 -12.72
C SER A 155 -9.27 -5.55 -13.33
N ASN A 156 -10.19 -4.70 -12.93
CA ASN A 156 -10.35 -3.35 -13.48
C ASN A 156 -9.50 -2.32 -12.73
N ILE A 157 -9.06 -2.62 -11.51
CA ILE A 157 -8.24 -1.69 -10.70
C ILE A 157 -6.97 -1.33 -11.48
N TYR A 158 -6.29 -2.31 -12.07
CA TYR A 158 -5.07 -2.07 -12.84
C TYR A 158 -5.34 -1.14 -14.03
N MET A 159 -6.36 -1.45 -14.82
CA MET A 159 -6.70 -0.66 -16.02
C MET A 159 -7.07 0.79 -15.68
N ASN A 160 -7.81 0.98 -14.60
CA ASN A 160 -8.23 2.30 -14.15
C ASN A 160 -7.10 3.08 -13.44
N ALA A 161 -6.15 2.39 -12.81
CA ALA A 161 -5.01 3.03 -12.18
C ALA A 161 -3.96 3.51 -13.18
N ARG A 162 -3.77 2.80 -14.30
CA ARG A 162 -2.72 3.08 -15.28
C ARG A 162 -2.66 4.54 -15.74
N PRO A 163 -3.73 5.15 -16.28
CA PRO A 163 -3.66 6.54 -16.74
C PRO A 163 -3.38 7.52 -15.59
N ARG A 164 -3.81 7.19 -14.37
CA ARG A 164 -3.53 8.00 -13.18
C ARG A 164 -2.07 7.93 -12.76
N ILE A 165 -1.44 6.77 -12.92
CA ILE A 165 -0.01 6.58 -12.67
C ILE A 165 0.82 7.37 -13.69
N GLU A 166 0.44 7.34 -14.95
CA GLU A 166 1.07 8.14 -16.00
C GLU A 166 1.01 9.63 -15.65
N ALA A 167 -0.16 10.13 -15.25
CA ALA A 167 -0.31 11.51 -14.79
C ALA A 167 0.54 11.85 -13.55
N LEU A 168 0.81 10.89 -12.66
CA LEU A 168 1.73 11.10 -11.54
C LEU A 168 3.19 11.20 -11.99
N ARG A 169 3.58 10.49 -13.04
CA ARG A 169 4.96 10.49 -13.56
C ARG A 169 5.30 11.76 -14.32
N ASP A 170 4.34 12.34 -15.03
CA ASP A 170 4.57 13.50 -15.90
C ASP A 170 4.90 14.79 -15.15
N VAL A 171 4.65 14.82 -13.84
CA VAL A 171 4.91 16.02 -13.03
C VAL A 171 6.20 15.89 -12.25
N LYS A 172 7.17 16.77 -12.53
CA LYS A 172 8.43 16.83 -11.77
C LYS A 172 8.15 17.01 -10.27
N LYS A 173 8.73 16.14 -9.46
CA LYS A 173 8.66 16.23 -8.00
C LYS A 173 9.59 17.33 -7.50
N THR A 174 9.08 18.29 -6.76
CA THR A 174 9.91 19.22 -5.98
C THR A 174 10.03 18.72 -4.55
N VAL A 175 11.20 18.84 -3.95
CA VAL A 175 11.60 18.25 -2.66
C VAL A 175 10.71 18.64 -1.46
N ARG A 176 9.77 19.56 -1.63
CA ARG A 176 8.84 19.98 -0.55
C ARG A 176 7.38 20.04 -1.01
N ALA A 177 7.09 19.50 -2.19
CA ALA A 177 5.72 19.49 -2.67
C ALA A 177 4.82 18.60 -1.79
N PRO A 178 3.54 18.94 -1.63
CA PRO A 178 2.57 18.07 -1.00
C PRO A 178 2.54 16.70 -1.70
N ILE A 179 2.24 15.65 -0.92
CA ILE A 179 2.01 14.32 -1.48
C ILE A 179 0.83 14.42 -2.45
N ARG A 180 1.04 13.98 -3.68
CA ARG A 180 -0.02 13.94 -4.69
C ARG A 180 -0.97 12.81 -4.38
N VAL A 181 -2.23 13.14 -4.30
CA VAL A 181 -3.29 12.18 -4.03
C VAL A 181 -4.31 12.26 -5.15
N ILE A 182 -4.52 11.15 -5.84
CA ILE A 182 -5.54 11.03 -6.88
C ILE A 182 -6.61 10.07 -6.36
N PRO A 183 -7.85 10.52 -6.18
CA PRO A 183 -8.91 9.62 -5.77
C PRO A 183 -9.22 8.62 -6.88
N ILE A 184 -9.35 7.36 -6.52
CA ILE A 184 -9.94 6.34 -7.37
C ILE A 184 -11.44 6.38 -7.10
N LYS A 185 -12.15 7.20 -7.87
CA LYS A 185 -13.62 7.16 -7.89
C LYS A 185 -14.08 6.32 -9.09
N PRO A 186 -15.25 5.62 -8.96
CA PRO A 186 -15.85 4.94 -10.08
C PRO A 186 -16.20 5.90 -11.21
#